data_10779d935c2924c22ffa3a8b4eaeefaf
#
_entry.id   10779d935c2924c22ffa3a8b4eaeefaf
#
_cell.length_a   1.000
_cell.length_b   1.000
_cell.length_c   1.000
_cell.angle_alpha   90.00
_cell.angle_beta   90.00
_cell.angle_gamma   90.00
#
_symmetry.space_group_name_H-M   'P 1'
#
loop_
_entity.id
_entity.type
_entity.pdbx_description
1 polymer ?
#
loop_
_entity_poly.entity_id
_entity_poly.type
_entity_poly.pdbx_seq_one_letter_code
_entity_poly.pdbx_strand_id
1 'polypeptide(L)'
;MKSTILTLFLTLVSVLPTQADNYTTKADISFTAKEDPYSKERLKLDILYPNGAEGRPTVVWFHGGGLTGGRKEIPAELKEAGYIVIAPNYRLIPNVGVNECIDDAAEAVAWAFDNAERLGGDRSKIFVAGHSAGGFLTSMLGLDKERLTKYGIDADSIAGLIPFSGQVITHFADRKSKGIGELTPYVDENAPLFHVRKDCAPYIIVTGDAETELYGRYEENLYMWRMMKLAGHPDVKIFKLDGYNHGDMARPAFHILKDEISRILSQREAKKTI
;
A
#
# COMPACT_ATOMS: atom_id res chain seq x y z
N MET A 1 71.83 -10.19 7.65
CA MET A 1 70.75 -9.66 6.79
C MET A 1 69.69 -10.73 6.68
N LYS A 2 68.54 -10.58 7.41
CA LYS A 2 67.41 -11.50 7.32
C LYS A 2 66.34 -10.85 6.44
N SER A 3 66.10 -11.49 5.29
CA SER A 3 65.05 -11.05 4.32
C SER A 3 63.69 -11.60 4.75
N THR A 4 62.73 -10.72 5.09
CA THR A 4 61.37 -11.08 5.43
C THR A 4 60.55 -11.00 4.16
N ILE A 5 60.07 -12.17 3.68
CA ILE A 5 59.16 -12.25 2.51
C ILE A 5 57.75 -11.97 3.06
N LEU A 6 57.15 -10.89 2.59
CA LEU A 6 55.75 -10.53 2.88
C LEU A 6 54.85 -11.20 1.83
N THR A 7 54.14 -12.23 2.23
CA THR A 7 53.18 -12.92 1.36
C THR A 7 51.85 -12.16 1.39
N LEU A 8 51.50 -11.54 0.27
CA LEU A 8 50.22 -10.82 0.08
C LEU A 8 49.13 -11.84 -0.30
N PHE A 9 48.21 -12.09 0.62
CA PHE A 9 46.99 -12.86 0.30
C PHE A 9 45.98 -11.97 -0.42
N LEU A 10 45.83 -12.19 -1.72
CA LEU A 10 44.77 -11.58 -2.52
C LEU A 10 43.50 -12.43 -2.33
N THR A 11 42.56 -11.97 -1.51
CA THR A 11 41.22 -12.57 -1.42
C THR A 11 40.41 -12.17 -2.67
N LEU A 12 40.23 -13.13 -3.57
CA LEU A 12 39.35 -12.98 -4.73
C LEU A 12 37.89 -13.01 -4.23
N VAL A 13 37.27 -11.83 -4.10
CA VAL A 13 35.83 -11.75 -3.88
C VAL A 13 35.17 -12.08 -5.22
N SER A 14 34.70 -13.30 -5.38
CA SER A 14 33.84 -13.68 -6.52
C SER A 14 32.48 -12.98 -6.37
N VAL A 15 32.26 -11.90 -7.10
CA VAL A 15 30.94 -11.33 -7.31
C VAL A 15 30.21 -12.31 -8.25
N LEU A 16 29.38 -13.16 -7.67
CA LEU A 16 28.43 -13.95 -8.45
C LEU A 16 27.47 -12.97 -9.15
N PRO A 17 27.25 -13.10 -10.47
CA PRO A 17 26.26 -12.30 -11.14
C PRO A 17 24.90 -12.57 -10.49
N THR A 18 24.23 -11.55 -9.98
CA THR A 18 22.84 -11.64 -9.57
C THR A 18 22.04 -11.99 -10.82
N GLN A 19 21.53 -13.22 -10.87
CA GLN A 19 20.63 -13.65 -11.92
C GLN A 19 19.40 -12.75 -11.84
N ALA A 20 19.10 -12.00 -12.91
CA ALA A 20 17.89 -11.20 -12.98
C ALA A 20 16.69 -12.12 -12.71
N ASP A 21 15.89 -11.77 -11.70
CA ASP A 21 14.71 -12.55 -11.36
C ASP A 21 13.80 -12.63 -12.59
N ASN A 22 13.47 -13.84 -13.03
CA ASN A 22 12.41 -14.05 -14.02
C ASN A 22 11.06 -13.84 -13.32
N TYR A 23 10.23 -12.95 -13.85
CA TYR A 23 8.91 -12.66 -13.28
C TYR A 23 7.81 -13.37 -14.05
N THR A 24 6.80 -13.82 -13.31
CA THR A 24 5.53 -14.31 -13.86
C THR A 24 4.42 -13.28 -13.59
N THR A 25 3.68 -12.94 -14.63
CA THR A 25 2.46 -12.15 -14.54
C THR A 25 1.25 -13.04 -14.78
N LYS A 26 0.24 -12.94 -13.91
CA LYS A 26 -1.08 -13.54 -14.12
C LYS A 26 -2.12 -12.46 -14.00
N ALA A 27 -3.05 -12.42 -14.95
CA ALA A 27 -4.10 -11.43 -15.00
C ALA A 27 -5.48 -12.04 -14.71
N ASP A 28 -6.42 -11.18 -14.31
CA ASP A 28 -7.84 -11.50 -14.17
C ASP A 28 -8.16 -12.67 -13.21
N ILE A 29 -7.37 -12.80 -12.14
CA ILE A 29 -7.62 -13.80 -11.10
C ILE A 29 -8.81 -13.32 -10.26
N SER A 30 -9.87 -14.12 -10.17
CA SER A 30 -10.98 -13.87 -9.25
C SER A 30 -10.52 -14.05 -7.81
N PHE A 31 -10.86 -13.09 -6.94
CA PHE A 31 -10.57 -13.17 -5.51
C PHE A 31 -11.83 -13.20 -4.63
N THR A 32 -13.00 -13.25 -5.26
CA THR A 32 -14.29 -13.22 -4.56
C THR A 32 -15.12 -14.47 -4.81
N ALA A 33 -15.95 -14.81 -3.85
CA ALA A 33 -17.02 -15.80 -3.96
C ALA A 33 -18.39 -15.17 -4.30
N LYS A 34 -18.47 -13.85 -4.50
CA LYS A 34 -19.71 -13.16 -4.89
C LYS A 34 -20.16 -13.58 -6.29
N GLU A 35 -21.45 -13.93 -6.44
CA GLU A 35 -21.97 -14.55 -7.64
C GLU A 35 -22.70 -13.60 -8.61
N ASP A 36 -22.97 -12.35 -8.17
CA ASP A 36 -23.61 -11.36 -9.05
C ASP A 36 -22.71 -10.98 -10.24
N PRO A 37 -23.32 -10.61 -11.40
CA PRO A 37 -22.54 -10.37 -12.62
C PRO A 37 -21.50 -9.27 -12.50
N TYR A 38 -21.80 -8.18 -11.77
CA TYR A 38 -20.89 -7.05 -11.61
C TYR A 38 -19.68 -7.42 -10.72
N SER A 39 -19.90 -8.16 -9.64
CA SER A 39 -18.81 -8.68 -8.82
C SER A 39 -17.91 -9.64 -9.60
N LYS A 40 -18.48 -10.58 -10.36
CA LYS A 40 -17.72 -11.51 -11.21
C LYS A 40 -16.89 -10.81 -12.29
N GLU A 41 -17.39 -9.75 -12.86
CA GLU A 41 -16.67 -8.94 -13.83
C GLU A 41 -15.56 -8.15 -13.16
N ARG A 42 -15.88 -7.46 -12.07
CA ARG A 42 -15.03 -6.42 -11.50
C ARG A 42 -14.02 -6.94 -10.48
N LEU A 43 -14.39 -7.92 -9.61
CA LEU A 43 -13.54 -8.38 -8.50
C LEU A 43 -12.49 -9.38 -8.97
N LYS A 44 -11.55 -8.86 -9.75
CA LYS A 44 -10.38 -9.55 -10.28
C LYS A 44 -9.12 -8.78 -9.92
N LEU A 45 -8.02 -9.50 -9.79
CA LEU A 45 -6.71 -8.93 -9.55
C LEU A 45 -5.69 -9.43 -10.55
N ASP A 46 -4.65 -8.62 -10.77
CA ASP A 46 -3.44 -9.02 -11.48
C ASP A 46 -2.32 -9.23 -10.47
N ILE A 47 -1.47 -10.20 -10.73
CA ILE A 47 -0.29 -10.47 -9.91
C ILE A 47 0.96 -10.49 -10.75
N LEU A 48 2.06 -10.00 -10.15
CA LEU A 48 3.42 -10.12 -10.63
C LEU A 48 4.27 -10.69 -9.50
N TYR A 49 5.04 -11.72 -9.77
CA TYR A 49 5.92 -12.30 -8.76
C TYR A 49 7.21 -12.86 -9.37
N PRO A 50 8.35 -12.79 -8.63
CA PRO A 50 9.61 -13.37 -9.08
C PRO A 50 9.58 -14.91 -8.95
N ASN A 51 10.02 -15.61 -9.99
CA ASN A 51 10.02 -17.07 -10.02
C ASN A 51 11.12 -17.65 -9.12
N GLY A 52 10.78 -18.67 -8.33
CA GLY A 52 11.74 -19.39 -7.49
C GLY A 52 12.29 -18.57 -6.31
N ALA A 53 11.74 -17.40 -6.04
CA ALA A 53 12.09 -16.60 -4.86
C ALA A 53 11.23 -17.01 -3.66
N GLU A 54 11.80 -16.90 -2.45
CA GLU A 54 11.11 -17.17 -1.19
C GLU A 54 11.25 -16.00 -0.23
N GLY A 55 10.24 -15.82 0.64
CA GLY A 55 10.24 -14.81 1.70
C GLY A 55 10.17 -13.35 1.19
N ARG A 56 9.71 -13.14 -0.04
CA ARG A 56 9.62 -11.81 -0.65
C ARG A 56 8.54 -10.95 -0.02
N PRO A 57 8.75 -9.63 0.05
CA PRO A 57 7.69 -8.70 0.41
C PRO A 57 6.58 -8.70 -0.64
N THR A 58 5.33 -8.55 -0.18
CA THR A 58 4.15 -8.40 -1.05
C THR A 58 3.63 -6.98 -0.94
N VAL A 59 3.35 -6.34 -2.07
CA VAL A 59 2.69 -5.03 -2.16
C VAL A 59 1.30 -5.23 -2.76
N VAL A 60 0.26 -4.98 -1.97
CA VAL A 60 -1.11 -4.87 -2.48
C VAL A 60 -1.31 -3.42 -2.89
N TRP A 61 -1.48 -3.19 -4.22
CA TRP A 61 -1.56 -1.87 -4.81
C TRP A 61 -2.97 -1.56 -5.31
N PHE A 62 -3.61 -0.56 -4.70
CA PHE A 62 -4.93 -0.07 -5.10
C PHE A 62 -4.83 1.13 -6.04
N HIS A 63 -5.51 1.05 -7.18
CA HIS A 63 -5.60 2.14 -8.16
C HIS A 63 -6.43 3.32 -7.66
N GLY A 64 -6.21 4.51 -8.24
CA GLY A 64 -7.03 5.69 -8.04
C GLY A 64 -8.33 5.69 -8.85
N GLY A 65 -8.94 6.88 -8.96
CA GLY A 65 -10.16 7.09 -9.76
C GLY A 65 -11.39 7.49 -8.96
N GLY A 66 -11.20 8.05 -7.76
CA GLY A 66 -12.27 8.68 -6.98
C GLY A 66 -13.39 7.75 -6.52
N LEU A 67 -13.14 6.45 -6.43
CA LEU A 67 -14.12 5.37 -6.19
C LEU A 67 -15.22 5.27 -7.27
N THR A 68 -15.13 6.07 -8.33
CA THR A 68 -16.13 6.13 -9.42
C THR A 68 -15.56 5.69 -10.76
N GLY A 69 -14.26 5.45 -10.85
CA GLY A 69 -13.53 5.07 -12.05
C GLY A 69 -12.22 4.36 -11.74
N GLY A 70 -11.41 4.15 -12.78
CA GLY A 70 -10.13 3.46 -12.67
C GLY A 70 -10.24 1.95 -12.86
N ARG A 71 -9.09 1.32 -12.93
CA ARG A 71 -8.94 -0.14 -13.09
C ARG A 71 -7.61 -0.60 -12.52
N LYS A 72 -7.54 -1.87 -12.18
CA LYS A 72 -6.33 -2.54 -11.74
C LYS A 72 -5.18 -2.37 -12.73
N GLU A 73 -4.01 -2.10 -12.20
CA GLU A 73 -2.77 -2.03 -12.96
C GLU A 73 -1.59 -2.37 -12.05
N ILE A 74 -0.59 -3.03 -12.60
CA ILE A 74 0.68 -3.22 -11.93
C ILE A 74 1.57 -2.03 -12.29
N PRO A 75 1.91 -1.15 -11.31
CA PRO A 75 2.77 0.01 -11.58
C PRO A 75 4.11 -0.41 -12.20
N ALA A 76 4.54 0.33 -13.21
CA ALA A 76 5.82 0.06 -13.88
C ALA A 76 7.00 0.13 -12.90
N GLU A 77 6.92 1.02 -11.92
CA GLU A 77 7.93 1.27 -10.89
C GLU A 77 8.09 0.12 -9.89
N LEU A 78 7.10 -0.79 -9.80
CA LEU A 78 7.13 -1.99 -8.97
C LEU A 78 7.54 -3.25 -9.77
N LYS A 79 7.61 -3.16 -11.09
CA LYS A 79 8.13 -4.25 -11.91
C LYS A 79 9.62 -4.42 -11.64
N GLU A 80 10.05 -5.66 -11.51
CA GLU A 80 11.46 -6.01 -11.26
C GLU A 80 12.06 -5.43 -9.96
N ALA A 81 11.21 -5.00 -9.03
CA ALA A 81 11.64 -4.44 -7.74
C ALA A 81 11.86 -5.51 -6.64
N GLY A 82 11.79 -6.79 -6.98
CA GLY A 82 11.95 -7.89 -6.03
C GLY A 82 10.72 -8.19 -5.18
N TYR A 83 9.58 -7.55 -5.47
CA TYR A 83 8.33 -7.73 -4.76
C TYR A 83 7.38 -8.67 -5.48
N ILE A 84 6.48 -9.28 -4.71
CA ILE A 84 5.20 -9.75 -5.23
C ILE A 84 4.28 -8.54 -5.27
N VAL A 85 3.66 -8.28 -6.42
CA VAL A 85 2.70 -7.18 -6.57
C VAL A 85 1.33 -7.79 -6.85
N ILE A 86 0.34 -7.39 -6.07
CA ILE A 86 -1.06 -7.78 -6.21
C ILE A 86 -1.86 -6.50 -6.46
N ALA A 87 -2.43 -6.38 -7.64
CA ALA A 87 -3.17 -5.20 -8.08
C ALA A 87 -4.65 -5.55 -8.30
N PRO A 88 -5.52 -5.36 -7.30
CA PRO A 88 -6.93 -5.66 -7.42
C PRO A 88 -7.73 -4.50 -8.02
N ASN A 89 -8.85 -4.84 -8.67
CA ASN A 89 -9.99 -3.96 -8.81
C ASN A 89 -10.86 -4.01 -7.53
N TYR A 90 -11.71 -3.02 -7.39
CA TYR A 90 -12.83 -2.96 -6.45
C TYR A 90 -14.06 -2.42 -7.19
N ARG A 91 -15.27 -2.73 -6.74
CA ARG A 91 -16.49 -2.20 -7.34
C ARG A 91 -16.59 -0.69 -7.13
N LEU A 92 -17.31 -0.01 -8.00
CA LEU A 92 -17.30 1.43 -8.11
C LEU A 92 -18.69 2.02 -7.81
N ILE A 93 -18.70 3.21 -7.23
CA ILE A 93 -19.85 4.08 -7.12
C ILE A 93 -20.26 4.57 -8.54
N PRO A 94 -21.53 4.64 -8.91
CA PRO A 94 -22.73 4.48 -8.07
C PRO A 94 -23.30 3.04 -8.01
N ASN A 95 -22.63 2.05 -8.64
CA ASN A 95 -23.14 0.68 -8.67
C ASN A 95 -23.15 0.02 -7.28
N VAL A 96 -22.28 0.49 -6.38
CA VAL A 96 -22.21 0.11 -4.97
C VAL A 96 -21.94 1.36 -4.13
N GLY A 97 -22.05 1.27 -2.80
CA GLY A 97 -21.66 2.34 -1.88
C GLY A 97 -20.19 2.28 -1.48
N VAL A 98 -19.75 3.25 -0.68
CA VAL A 98 -18.36 3.34 -0.20
C VAL A 98 -17.99 2.13 0.66
N ASN A 99 -18.92 1.62 1.47
CA ASN A 99 -18.68 0.47 2.32
C ASN A 99 -18.36 -0.80 1.50
N GLU A 100 -19.05 -1.01 0.39
CA GLU A 100 -18.78 -2.13 -0.51
C GLU A 100 -17.42 -1.95 -1.22
N CYS A 101 -17.01 -0.71 -1.56
CA CYS A 101 -15.67 -0.45 -2.10
C CYS A 101 -14.56 -0.83 -1.10
N ILE A 102 -14.74 -0.44 0.18
CA ILE A 102 -13.81 -0.79 1.26
C ILE A 102 -13.81 -2.29 1.50
N ASP A 103 -14.97 -2.91 1.45
CA ASP A 103 -15.16 -4.34 1.65
C ASP A 103 -14.46 -5.18 0.58
N ASP A 104 -14.61 -4.80 -0.68
CA ASP A 104 -13.92 -5.45 -1.80
C ASP A 104 -12.40 -5.31 -1.67
N ALA A 105 -11.92 -4.15 -1.21
CA ALA A 105 -10.51 -3.95 -0.93
C ALA A 105 -10.01 -4.83 0.23
N ALA A 106 -10.82 -5.01 1.28
CA ALA A 106 -10.51 -5.90 2.40
C ALA A 106 -10.45 -7.37 1.95
N GLU A 107 -11.39 -7.81 1.11
CA GLU A 107 -11.39 -9.16 0.52
C GLU A 107 -10.12 -9.41 -0.31
N ALA A 108 -9.67 -8.41 -1.09
CA ALA A 108 -8.43 -8.51 -1.87
C ALA A 108 -7.18 -8.60 -0.97
N VAL A 109 -7.12 -7.85 0.15
CA VAL A 109 -6.02 -7.97 1.12
C VAL A 109 -6.06 -9.34 1.80
N ALA A 110 -7.23 -9.85 2.18
CA ALA A 110 -7.35 -11.20 2.75
C ALA A 110 -6.85 -12.25 1.75
N TRP A 111 -7.22 -12.13 0.48
CA TRP A 111 -6.69 -13.00 -0.58
C TRP A 111 -5.16 -12.95 -0.65
N ALA A 112 -4.55 -11.76 -0.48
CA ALA A 112 -3.10 -11.61 -0.47
C ALA A 112 -2.47 -12.36 0.72
N PHE A 113 -3.06 -12.27 1.91
CA PHE A 113 -2.61 -13.01 3.09
C PHE A 113 -2.69 -14.53 2.90
N ASP A 114 -3.73 -15.02 2.23
CA ASP A 114 -3.94 -16.46 2.01
C ASP A 114 -3.04 -17.04 0.90
N ASN A 115 -2.53 -16.19 0.02
CA ASN A 115 -1.77 -16.63 -1.16
C ASN A 115 -0.30 -16.20 -1.17
N ALA A 116 0.15 -15.33 -0.26
CA ALA A 116 1.50 -14.79 -0.26
C ALA A 116 2.58 -15.88 -0.32
N GLU A 117 2.49 -16.87 0.55
CA GLU A 117 3.49 -17.96 0.63
C GLU A 117 3.51 -18.81 -0.65
N ARG A 118 2.34 -19.10 -1.22
CA ARG A 118 2.23 -19.83 -2.49
C ARG A 118 2.86 -19.10 -3.68
N LEU A 119 2.96 -17.78 -3.58
CA LEU A 119 3.59 -16.90 -4.58
C LEU A 119 5.09 -16.66 -4.29
N GLY A 120 5.66 -17.29 -3.26
CA GLY A 120 7.05 -17.08 -2.83
C GLY A 120 7.24 -15.89 -1.88
N GLY A 121 6.16 -15.41 -1.28
CA GLY A 121 6.18 -14.31 -0.30
C GLY A 121 6.29 -14.77 1.14
N ASP A 122 6.29 -13.79 2.02
CA ASP A 122 6.23 -13.96 3.47
C ASP A 122 4.98 -13.23 3.99
N ARG A 123 4.06 -13.96 4.61
CA ARG A 123 2.81 -13.42 5.16
C ARG A 123 3.03 -12.27 6.15
N SER A 124 4.17 -12.24 6.82
CA SER A 124 4.55 -11.15 7.74
C SER A 124 5.09 -9.90 7.04
N LYS A 125 5.26 -9.93 5.71
CA LYS A 125 5.83 -8.84 4.89
C LYS A 125 4.83 -8.31 3.85
N ILE A 126 3.55 -8.24 4.19
CA ILE A 126 2.51 -7.68 3.32
C ILE A 126 2.35 -6.19 3.59
N PHE A 127 2.59 -5.39 2.57
CA PHE A 127 2.39 -3.94 2.57
C PHE A 127 1.14 -3.61 1.76
N VAL A 128 0.38 -2.61 2.22
CA VAL A 128 -0.78 -2.08 1.50
C VAL A 128 -0.46 -0.66 1.08
N ALA A 129 -0.67 -0.37 -0.20
CA ALA A 129 -0.40 0.93 -0.79
C ALA A 129 -1.43 1.23 -1.88
N GLY A 130 -1.54 2.49 -2.26
CA GLY A 130 -2.43 2.90 -3.33
C GLY A 130 -2.41 4.40 -3.52
N HIS A 131 -2.90 4.87 -4.66
CA HIS A 131 -2.94 6.28 -5.00
C HIS A 131 -4.36 6.82 -4.94
N SER A 132 -4.55 8.04 -4.43
CA SER A 132 -5.83 8.74 -4.41
C SER A 132 -6.94 7.93 -3.70
N ALA A 133 -7.97 7.48 -4.40
CA ALA A 133 -8.97 6.54 -3.87
C ALA A 133 -8.32 5.25 -3.33
N GLY A 134 -7.26 4.76 -3.97
CA GLY A 134 -6.48 3.62 -3.47
C GLY A 134 -5.74 3.94 -2.17
N GLY A 135 -5.25 5.17 -2.01
CA GLY A 135 -4.66 5.65 -0.75
C GLY A 135 -5.69 5.77 0.39
N PHE A 136 -6.92 6.18 0.06
CA PHE A 136 -8.04 6.15 0.98
C PHE A 136 -8.34 4.70 1.44
N LEU A 137 -8.46 3.75 0.49
CA LEU A 137 -8.67 2.34 0.81
C LEU A 137 -7.54 1.78 1.69
N THR A 138 -6.27 2.08 1.34
CA THR A 138 -5.10 1.71 2.13
C THR A 138 -5.25 2.14 3.60
N SER A 139 -5.64 3.38 3.81
CA SER A 139 -5.81 3.96 5.15
C SER A 139 -6.98 3.32 5.90
N MET A 140 -8.14 3.15 5.25
CA MET A 140 -9.30 2.50 5.87
C MET A 140 -8.98 1.08 6.33
N LEU A 141 -8.33 0.27 5.50
CA LEU A 141 -7.99 -1.12 5.81
C LEU A 141 -7.02 -1.27 6.98
N GLY A 142 -6.08 -0.32 7.11
CA GLY A 142 -5.10 -0.36 8.18
C GLY A 142 -5.58 0.26 9.49
N LEU A 143 -6.50 1.21 9.45
CA LEU A 143 -6.93 1.97 10.62
C LEU A 143 -8.24 1.45 11.22
N ASP A 144 -9.22 1.07 10.41
CA ASP A 144 -10.45 0.42 10.85
C ASP A 144 -10.25 -1.10 10.90
N LYS A 145 -9.97 -1.63 12.09
CA LYS A 145 -9.68 -3.06 12.29
C LYS A 145 -10.83 -3.97 11.88
N GLU A 146 -12.07 -3.50 11.96
CA GLU A 146 -13.26 -4.31 11.68
C GLU A 146 -13.31 -4.74 10.21
N ARG A 147 -12.75 -3.94 9.30
CA ARG A 147 -12.76 -4.22 7.86
C ARG A 147 -12.07 -5.54 7.49
N LEU A 148 -10.96 -5.86 8.14
CA LEU A 148 -10.21 -7.10 7.90
C LEU A 148 -10.62 -8.24 8.84
N THR A 149 -11.14 -7.93 10.03
CA THR A 149 -11.55 -8.94 11.04
C THR A 149 -12.57 -9.92 10.49
N LYS A 150 -13.51 -9.48 9.67
CA LYS A 150 -14.53 -10.36 9.05
C LYS A 150 -13.95 -11.41 8.09
N TYR A 151 -12.71 -11.17 7.61
CA TYR A 151 -11.95 -12.12 6.80
C TYR A 151 -10.93 -12.92 7.64
N GLY A 152 -10.98 -12.80 8.98
CA GLY A 152 -10.05 -13.47 9.87
C GLY A 152 -8.64 -12.89 9.88
N ILE A 153 -8.44 -11.67 9.37
CA ILE A 153 -7.16 -10.98 9.34
C ILE A 153 -7.14 -9.88 10.40
N ASP A 154 -6.10 -9.88 11.23
CA ASP A 154 -5.80 -8.73 12.08
C ASP A 154 -5.10 -7.66 11.25
N ALA A 155 -5.67 -6.45 11.20
CA ALA A 155 -5.10 -5.32 10.47
C ALA A 155 -3.67 -4.97 10.93
N ASP A 156 -3.31 -5.29 12.18
CA ASP A 156 -1.96 -5.06 12.72
C ASP A 156 -0.92 -6.07 12.19
N SER A 157 -1.38 -7.12 11.48
CA SER A 157 -0.50 -8.04 10.74
C SER A 157 0.05 -7.44 9.44
N ILE A 158 -0.53 -6.34 8.95
CA ILE A 158 0.01 -5.59 7.80
C ILE A 158 1.41 -5.08 8.18
N ALA A 159 2.36 -5.22 7.24
CA ALA A 159 3.75 -4.83 7.47
C ALA A 159 3.95 -3.31 7.45
N GLY A 160 3.19 -2.60 6.63
CA GLY A 160 3.20 -1.14 6.53
C GLY A 160 2.09 -0.64 5.60
N LEU A 161 1.63 0.56 5.86
CA LEU A 161 0.59 1.27 5.12
C LEU A 161 1.23 2.47 4.43
N ILE A 162 1.13 2.54 3.10
CA ILE A 162 1.81 3.58 2.31
C ILE A 162 0.81 4.24 1.35
N PRO A 163 -0.12 5.08 1.87
CA PRO A 163 -1.06 5.81 1.03
C PRO A 163 -0.38 6.96 0.27
N PHE A 164 -0.61 7.02 -1.05
CA PHE A 164 -0.21 8.14 -1.90
C PHE A 164 -1.41 9.06 -2.08
N SER A 165 -1.35 10.26 -1.53
CA SER A 165 -2.36 11.30 -1.67
C SER A 165 -3.79 10.79 -1.42
N GLY A 166 -3.94 9.91 -0.42
CA GLY A 166 -5.24 9.36 0.00
C GLY A 166 -6.08 10.43 0.69
N GLN A 167 -7.39 10.42 0.47
CA GLN A 167 -8.30 11.23 1.25
C GLN A 167 -8.43 10.66 2.67
N VAL A 168 -8.30 11.48 3.69
CA VAL A 168 -8.38 11.04 5.09
C VAL A 168 -9.63 11.51 5.83
N ILE A 169 -10.32 12.53 5.34
CA ILE A 169 -11.70 12.83 5.71
C ILE A 169 -12.65 11.93 4.92
N THR A 170 -13.94 11.91 5.22
CA THR A 170 -14.93 11.12 4.47
C THR A 170 -14.81 11.40 2.97
N HIS A 171 -14.65 10.34 2.19
CA HIS A 171 -14.32 10.45 0.77
C HIS A 171 -15.36 11.28 0.00
N PHE A 172 -14.93 12.15 -0.92
CA PHE A 172 -15.82 13.08 -1.60
C PHE A 172 -16.98 12.39 -2.35
N ALA A 173 -16.74 11.19 -2.91
CA ALA A 173 -17.80 10.43 -3.58
C ALA A 173 -18.87 9.94 -2.58
N ASP A 174 -18.49 9.58 -1.36
CA ASP A 174 -19.41 9.23 -0.28
C ASP A 174 -20.17 10.48 0.23
N ARG A 175 -19.47 11.60 0.44
CA ARG A 175 -20.11 12.89 0.77
C ARG A 175 -21.14 13.29 -0.27
N LYS A 176 -20.80 13.17 -1.55
CA LYS A 176 -21.72 13.46 -2.66
C LYS A 176 -22.99 12.59 -2.60
N SER A 177 -22.85 11.30 -2.30
CA SER A 177 -24.01 10.40 -2.15
C SER A 177 -24.92 10.79 -0.98
N LYS A 178 -24.36 11.44 0.05
CA LYS A 178 -25.06 11.97 1.23
C LYS A 178 -25.57 13.41 1.05
N GLY A 179 -25.41 14.00 -0.14
CA GLY A 179 -25.79 15.41 -0.41
C GLY A 179 -24.88 16.45 0.27
N ILE A 180 -23.69 16.05 0.72
CA ILE A 180 -22.71 16.92 1.35
C ILE A 180 -21.80 17.52 0.27
N GLY A 181 -21.58 18.86 0.34
CA GLY A 181 -20.76 19.57 -0.62
C GLY A 181 -19.31 19.09 -0.66
N GLU A 182 -18.70 19.14 -1.83
CA GLU A 182 -17.33 18.66 -2.07
C GLU A 182 -16.28 19.38 -1.19
N LEU A 183 -16.48 20.66 -0.90
CA LEU A 183 -15.57 21.47 -0.08
C LEU A 183 -15.95 21.46 1.41
N THR A 184 -17.03 20.76 1.80
CA THR A 184 -17.44 20.68 3.20
C THR A 184 -16.57 19.68 3.94
N PRO A 185 -15.80 20.09 4.97
CA PRO A 185 -15.06 19.13 5.79
C PRO A 185 -16.06 18.28 6.59
N TYR A 186 -16.00 16.98 6.39
CA TYR A 186 -16.88 16.01 7.04
C TYR A 186 -16.11 14.74 7.41
N VAL A 187 -16.31 14.26 8.63
CA VAL A 187 -15.63 13.08 9.16
C VAL A 187 -16.65 12.18 9.84
N ASP A 188 -16.82 10.99 9.33
CA ASP A 188 -17.65 9.94 9.90
C ASP A 188 -16.87 8.61 9.92
N GLU A 189 -17.53 7.50 10.23
CA GLU A 189 -16.95 6.16 10.30
C GLU A 189 -16.33 5.66 8.97
N ASN A 190 -16.64 6.32 7.86
CA ASN A 190 -16.03 6.06 6.55
C ASN A 190 -14.83 6.99 6.24
N ALA A 191 -14.31 7.65 7.26
CA ALA A 191 -13.12 8.50 7.14
C ALA A 191 -11.93 7.85 7.84
N PRO A 192 -10.75 7.71 7.21
CA PRO A 192 -9.54 7.26 7.91
C PRO A 192 -9.22 8.04 9.18
N LEU A 193 -9.48 9.35 9.18
CA LEU A 193 -9.23 10.25 10.31
C LEU A 193 -10.07 9.91 11.55
N PHE A 194 -11.25 9.30 11.37
CA PHE A 194 -12.11 8.83 12.47
C PHE A 194 -11.43 7.68 13.26
N HIS A 195 -10.60 6.89 12.62
CA HIS A 195 -9.98 5.69 13.15
C HIS A 195 -8.51 5.89 13.58
N VAL A 196 -8.10 7.12 13.90
CA VAL A 196 -6.74 7.40 14.40
C VAL A 196 -6.43 6.54 15.62
N ARG A 197 -5.34 5.77 15.57
CA ARG A 197 -4.90 4.88 16.64
C ARG A 197 -3.37 4.74 16.64
N LYS A 198 -2.78 4.40 17.80
CA LYS A 198 -1.31 4.34 17.99
C LYS A 198 -0.67 3.01 17.61
N ASP A 199 -1.47 1.96 17.50
CA ASP A 199 -1.04 0.55 17.40
C ASP A 199 -1.19 -0.07 16.02
N CYS A 200 -1.50 0.76 14.99
CA CYS A 200 -1.51 0.25 13.61
C CYS A 200 -0.09 0.03 13.07
N ALA A 201 0.00 -0.61 11.90
CA ALA A 201 1.24 -0.75 11.15
C ALA A 201 1.91 0.61 10.88
N PRO A 202 3.24 0.66 10.64
CA PRO A 202 3.91 1.87 10.17
C PRO A 202 3.10 2.59 9.09
N TYR A 203 2.84 3.88 9.28
CA TYR A 203 1.92 4.66 8.43
C TYR A 203 2.68 5.78 7.72
N ILE A 204 2.91 5.60 6.41
CA ILE A 204 3.81 6.42 5.62
C ILE A 204 3.01 7.16 4.55
N ILE A 205 2.68 8.40 4.83
CA ILE A 205 1.90 9.27 3.94
C ILE A 205 2.84 9.88 2.90
N VAL A 206 2.47 9.80 1.61
CA VAL A 206 3.13 10.56 0.55
C VAL A 206 2.09 11.43 -0.13
N THR A 207 2.36 12.72 -0.29
CA THR A 207 1.43 13.67 -0.90
C THR A 207 2.16 14.60 -1.87
N GLY A 208 1.43 15.19 -2.80
CA GLY A 208 1.95 16.20 -3.72
C GLY A 208 2.15 17.57 -3.06
N ASP A 209 2.37 18.57 -3.89
CA ASP A 209 2.53 19.97 -3.50
C ASP A 209 1.20 20.58 -3.05
N ALA A 210 1.19 21.29 -1.93
CA ALA A 210 0.00 21.90 -1.36
C ALA A 210 -0.78 22.81 -2.34
N GLU A 211 -0.06 23.51 -3.21
CA GLU A 211 -0.66 24.47 -4.16
C GLU A 211 -1.24 23.80 -5.42
N THR A 212 -0.82 22.55 -5.72
CA THR A 212 -1.19 21.85 -6.96
C THR A 212 -1.94 20.53 -6.74
N GLU A 213 -2.06 20.11 -5.47
CA GLU A 213 -2.87 18.97 -5.06
C GLU A 213 -4.38 19.24 -5.20
N LEU A 214 -5.19 18.20 -5.10
CA LEU A 214 -6.63 18.35 -4.97
C LEU A 214 -7.00 19.09 -3.68
N TYR A 215 -8.11 19.76 -3.69
CA TYR A 215 -8.65 20.64 -2.64
C TYR A 215 -8.35 20.18 -1.20
N GLY A 216 -7.43 20.87 -0.53
CA GLY A 216 -7.08 20.61 0.87
C GLY A 216 -6.47 19.23 1.14
N ARG A 217 -6.08 18.48 0.08
CA ARG A 217 -5.55 17.13 0.21
C ARG A 217 -4.24 17.06 1.00
N TYR A 218 -3.36 18.03 0.78
CA TYR A 218 -2.14 18.14 1.56
C TYR A 218 -2.44 18.42 3.04
N GLU A 219 -3.30 19.39 3.31
CA GLU A 219 -3.65 19.82 4.66
C GLU A 219 -4.35 18.72 5.45
N GLU A 220 -5.27 17.98 4.85
CA GLU A 220 -5.92 16.85 5.52
C GLU A 220 -4.92 15.74 5.85
N ASN A 221 -3.97 15.43 4.96
CA ASN A 221 -2.91 14.46 5.19
C ASN A 221 -1.92 14.94 6.27
N LEU A 222 -1.57 16.22 6.28
CA LEU A 222 -0.75 16.82 7.32
C LEU A 222 -1.46 16.77 8.69
N TYR A 223 -2.77 17.03 8.71
CA TYR A 223 -3.56 16.90 9.93
C TYR A 223 -3.63 15.45 10.41
N MET A 224 -3.84 14.49 9.53
CA MET A 224 -3.80 13.05 9.83
C MET A 224 -2.47 12.66 10.46
N TRP A 225 -1.34 13.04 9.85
CA TRP A 225 -0.01 12.80 10.40
C TRP A 225 0.13 13.37 11.82
N ARG A 226 -0.36 14.60 12.03
CA ARG A 226 -0.31 15.25 13.35
C ARG A 226 -1.13 14.49 14.37
N MET A 227 -2.33 14.06 14.02
CA MET A 227 -3.22 13.32 14.92
C MET A 227 -2.64 11.96 15.29
N MET A 228 -2.04 11.23 14.32
CA MET A 228 -1.35 9.97 14.59
C MET A 228 -0.17 10.16 15.58
N LYS A 229 0.61 11.23 15.43
CA LYS A 229 1.67 11.58 16.39
C LYS A 229 1.14 11.89 17.79
N LEU A 230 0.05 12.65 17.88
CA LEU A 230 -0.58 12.99 19.16
C LEU A 230 -1.21 11.77 19.83
N ALA A 231 -1.71 10.80 19.06
CA ALA A 231 -2.15 9.51 19.57
C ALA A 231 -1.00 8.62 20.06
N GLY A 232 0.27 9.01 19.80
CA GLY A 232 1.47 8.27 20.22
C GLY A 232 1.89 7.17 19.25
N HIS A 233 1.50 7.26 17.97
CA HIS A 233 1.94 6.27 16.96
C HIS A 233 3.46 6.32 16.78
N PRO A 234 4.18 5.18 16.91
CA PRO A 234 5.64 5.15 16.96
C PRO A 234 6.33 5.40 15.61
N ASP A 235 5.67 5.11 14.48
CA ASP A 235 6.27 5.16 13.14
C ASP A 235 5.29 5.74 12.11
N VAL A 236 5.00 7.04 12.25
CA VAL A 236 4.22 7.81 11.27
C VAL A 236 5.09 8.85 10.59
N LYS A 237 5.07 8.88 9.26
CA LYS A 237 5.81 9.84 8.43
C LYS A 237 4.90 10.50 7.42
N ILE A 238 5.28 11.71 6.98
CA ILE A 238 4.69 12.38 5.83
C ILE A 238 5.80 12.91 4.93
N PHE A 239 5.67 12.67 3.64
CA PHE A 239 6.54 13.17 2.59
C PHE A 239 5.72 14.04 1.64
N LYS A 240 6.11 15.31 1.52
CA LYS A 240 5.54 16.25 0.56
C LYS A 240 6.47 16.30 -0.66
N LEU A 241 5.92 16.12 -1.83
CA LEU A 241 6.63 16.22 -3.10
C LEU A 241 6.36 17.58 -3.73
N ASP A 242 7.22 18.56 -3.41
CA ASP A 242 7.11 19.92 -3.91
C ASP A 242 7.14 19.97 -5.45
N GLY A 243 6.24 20.74 -6.04
CA GLY A 243 6.10 20.90 -7.48
C GLY A 243 5.35 19.79 -8.21
N TYR A 244 4.90 18.74 -7.51
CA TYR A 244 4.12 17.65 -8.11
C TYR A 244 2.64 17.78 -7.77
N ASN A 245 1.78 17.78 -8.79
CA ASN A 245 0.33 17.73 -8.62
C ASN A 245 -0.15 16.34 -8.20
N HIS A 246 -1.46 16.19 -7.99
CA HIS A 246 -2.10 14.95 -7.55
C HIS A 246 -1.73 13.70 -8.37
N GLY A 247 -1.68 13.82 -9.69
CA GLY A 247 -1.35 12.67 -10.56
C GLY A 247 0.15 12.42 -10.65
N ASP A 248 0.91 13.48 -10.86
CA ASP A 248 2.35 13.39 -11.16
C ASP A 248 3.18 12.96 -9.95
N MET A 249 2.68 13.20 -8.71
CA MET A 249 3.34 12.77 -7.49
C MET A 249 3.50 11.26 -7.37
N ALA A 250 2.63 10.49 -8.00
CA ALA A 250 2.63 9.03 -7.86
C ALA A 250 3.94 8.39 -8.31
N ARG A 251 4.51 8.84 -9.42
CA ARG A 251 5.73 8.25 -9.97
C ARG A 251 6.95 8.40 -9.05
N PRO A 252 7.34 9.60 -8.58
CA PRO A 252 8.44 9.73 -7.62
C PRO A 252 8.13 9.10 -6.26
N ALA A 253 6.86 9.02 -5.84
CA ALA A 253 6.46 8.39 -4.59
C ALA A 253 6.83 6.90 -4.50
N PHE A 254 6.96 6.19 -5.62
CA PHE A 254 7.41 4.80 -5.61
C PHE A 254 8.86 4.62 -5.12
N HIS A 255 9.73 5.62 -5.24
CA HIS A 255 11.06 5.58 -4.62
C HIS A 255 10.93 5.58 -3.10
N ILE A 256 10.10 6.47 -2.57
CA ILE A 256 9.81 6.53 -1.12
C ILE A 256 9.19 5.22 -0.63
N LEU A 257 8.24 4.64 -1.38
CA LEU A 257 7.64 3.35 -1.03
C LEU A 257 8.72 2.25 -0.90
N LYS A 258 9.62 2.13 -1.88
CA LYS A 258 10.69 1.12 -1.85
C LYS A 258 11.65 1.33 -0.70
N ASP A 259 12.05 2.56 -0.43
CA ASP A 259 12.96 2.91 0.66
C ASP A 259 12.31 2.63 2.03
N GLU A 260 11.04 2.97 2.22
CA GLU A 260 10.32 2.74 3.46
C GLU A 260 10.02 1.24 3.69
N ILE A 261 9.71 0.47 2.66
CA ILE A 261 9.63 -1.00 2.76
C ILE A 261 10.97 -1.56 3.27
N SER A 262 12.09 -1.17 2.65
CA SER A 262 13.42 -1.64 3.03
C SER A 262 13.75 -1.26 4.48
N ARG A 263 13.46 -0.01 4.88
CA ARG A 263 13.65 0.48 6.25
C ARG A 263 12.84 -0.32 7.27
N ILE A 264 11.55 -0.52 7.01
CA ILE A 264 10.64 -1.24 7.93
C ILE A 264 11.10 -2.68 8.10
N LEU A 265 11.47 -3.36 7.01
CA LEU A 265 11.95 -4.74 7.07
C LEU A 265 13.26 -4.85 7.84
N SER A 266 14.24 -3.98 7.59
CA SER A 266 15.51 -3.96 8.31
C SER A 266 15.31 -3.73 9.83
N GLN A 267 14.40 -2.85 10.22
CA GLN A 267 14.06 -2.62 11.62
C GLN A 267 13.41 -3.83 12.30
N ARG A 268 12.55 -4.56 11.55
CA ARG A 268 11.93 -5.80 12.05
C ARG A 268 12.95 -6.91 12.26
N GLU A 269 13.91 -7.05 11.34
CA GLU A 269 15.00 -8.04 11.45
C GLU A 269 15.90 -7.72 12.64
N ALA A 270 16.30 -6.46 12.82
CA ALA A 270 17.11 -6.04 13.97
C ALA A 270 16.45 -6.33 15.32
N LYS A 271 15.12 -6.19 15.42
CA LYS A 271 14.36 -6.51 16.65
C LYS A 271 14.25 -8.01 16.94
N LYS A 272 14.37 -8.89 15.94
CA LYS A 272 14.36 -10.34 16.14
C LYS A 272 15.71 -10.88 16.65
N THR A 273 16.77 -10.11 16.50
CA THR A 273 18.16 -10.51 16.86
C THR A 273 18.52 -10.10 18.30
N ILE A 274 17.68 -9.32 18.98
CA ILE A 274 17.81 -8.91 20.39
C ILE A 274 16.93 -9.78 21.28
#